data_fe393771b0a01c543c3afdc8682d81cd
#
_entry.id   fe393771b0a01c543c3afdc8682d81cd
#
_cell.length_a   1.000
_cell.length_b   1.000
_cell.length_c   1.000
_cell.angle_alpha   90.00
_cell.angle_beta   90.00
_cell.angle_gamma   90.00
#
_symmetry.space_group_name_H-M   'P 1'
#
loop_
_entity.id
_entity.type
_entity.pdbx_description
1 polymer ?
#
loop_
_entity_poly.entity_id
_entity_poly.type
_entity_poly.pdbx_seq_one_letter_code
_entity_poly.pdbx_strand_id
1 'polypeptide(L)'
;MNKPENIFSVKLAEIKAEGLYKKERTITTPQGVTIATREGGEVLNFCSNNYLGLSDNAEIKAAAQDALENHGFGMSSVRFICGKQDIHKELERKISKFFDTEDTILYTSCFDANGGLFETLLESDDAIISDTLNHASIIDGIRLCKAQRFRYNNSDMTDLEIKLQATQDNRLRMIATDGVFSMDCLLYTSDAADE
;
A
#
# COMPACT_ATOMS: atom_id res chain seq x y z
N MET A 1 10.95 -2.66 -39.80
CA MET A 1 10.57 -3.00 -38.39
C MET A 1 11.36 -2.07 -37.49
N ASN A 2 10.70 -1.22 -36.71
CA ASN A 2 11.37 -0.39 -35.71
C ASN A 2 11.94 -1.30 -34.62
N LYS A 3 13.21 -1.18 -34.30
CA LYS A 3 13.82 -1.91 -33.19
C LYS A 3 13.18 -1.44 -31.89
N PRO A 4 12.88 -2.34 -30.92
CA PRO A 4 12.27 -1.98 -29.61
C PRO A 4 13.02 -0.86 -28.91
N GLU A 5 14.34 -0.82 -28.98
CA GLU A 5 15.24 0.21 -28.42
C GLU A 5 14.91 1.61 -28.92
N ASN A 6 14.42 1.76 -30.16
CA ASN A 6 14.06 3.04 -30.73
C ASN A 6 12.75 3.60 -30.14
N ILE A 7 11.79 2.72 -29.83
CA ILE A 7 10.49 3.11 -29.26
C ILE A 7 10.69 3.71 -27.87
N PHE A 8 11.47 3.07 -27.02
CA PHE A 8 11.73 3.54 -25.66
C PHE A 8 12.57 4.83 -25.66
N SER A 9 13.55 4.95 -26.54
CA SER A 9 14.37 6.16 -26.66
C SER A 9 13.53 7.37 -27.09
N VAL A 10 12.61 7.20 -28.04
CA VAL A 10 11.68 8.26 -28.44
C VAL A 10 10.78 8.66 -27.29
N LYS A 11 10.17 7.67 -26.59
CA LYS A 11 9.29 7.95 -25.47
C LYS A 11 10.01 8.66 -24.30
N LEU A 12 11.25 8.27 -23.99
CA LEU A 12 12.06 8.95 -22.99
C LEU A 12 12.41 10.40 -23.39
N ALA A 13 12.63 10.66 -24.68
CA ALA A 13 12.87 12.01 -25.18
C ALA A 13 11.61 12.89 -25.04
N GLU A 14 10.42 12.34 -25.35
CA GLU A 14 9.13 13.02 -25.15
C GLU A 14 8.93 13.39 -23.66
N ILE A 15 9.09 12.43 -22.74
CA ILE A 15 8.95 12.63 -21.30
C ILE A 15 9.91 13.72 -20.80
N LYS A 16 11.15 13.77 -21.34
CA LYS A 16 12.11 14.82 -21.01
C LYS A 16 11.70 16.18 -21.56
N ALA A 17 11.21 16.22 -22.78
CA ALA A 17 10.75 17.46 -23.42
C ALA A 17 9.54 18.08 -22.71
N GLU A 18 8.65 17.22 -22.19
CA GLU A 18 7.48 17.62 -21.40
C GLU A 18 7.82 18.00 -19.93
N GLY A 19 9.09 17.90 -19.51
CA GLY A 19 9.51 18.18 -18.13
C GLY A 19 9.06 17.13 -17.11
N LEU A 20 8.58 15.98 -17.56
CA LEU A 20 8.06 14.91 -16.71
C LEU A 20 9.14 13.92 -16.24
N TYR A 21 10.36 14.04 -16.75
CA TYR A 21 11.46 13.17 -16.37
C TYR A 21 11.89 13.42 -14.92
N LYS A 22 11.67 12.46 -14.04
CA LYS A 22 12.06 12.51 -12.64
C LYS A 22 13.52 12.06 -12.49
N LYS A 23 14.38 12.96 -12.00
CA LYS A 23 15.76 12.62 -11.63
C LYS A 23 15.78 12.22 -10.14
N GLU A 24 16.17 10.98 -9.86
CA GLU A 24 16.33 10.50 -8.49
C GLU A 24 17.56 11.15 -7.82
N ARG A 25 17.42 11.47 -6.53
CA ARG A 25 18.52 11.95 -5.69
C ARG A 25 19.10 10.79 -4.91
N THR A 26 20.42 10.76 -4.76
CA THR A 26 21.13 9.72 -4.00
C THR A 26 21.23 10.13 -2.54
N ILE A 27 20.43 9.52 -1.66
CA ILE A 27 20.50 9.72 -0.21
C ILE A 27 21.65 8.90 0.36
N THR A 28 22.46 9.51 1.22
CA THR A 28 23.69 8.91 1.79
C THR A 28 23.62 8.70 3.31
N THR A 29 22.49 9.03 3.93
CA THR A 29 22.21 8.83 5.36
C THR A 29 20.98 7.96 5.56
N PRO A 30 20.72 7.45 6.78
CA PRO A 30 19.39 6.96 7.15
C PRO A 30 18.29 8.01 6.90
N GLN A 31 17.05 7.55 6.83
CA GLN A 31 15.88 8.43 6.72
C GLN A 31 15.62 9.16 8.03
N GLY A 32 15.39 10.47 7.93
CA GLY A 32 15.11 11.34 9.07
C GLY A 32 14.54 12.69 8.62
N VAL A 33 14.38 13.60 9.54
CA VAL A 33 13.97 14.99 9.28
C VAL A 33 15.03 15.69 8.43
N THR A 34 16.30 15.45 8.74
CA THR A 34 17.46 15.92 7.96
C THR A 34 18.13 14.72 7.34
N ILE A 35 18.42 14.80 6.05
CA ILE A 35 19.12 13.78 5.28
C ILE A 35 20.26 14.42 4.47
N ALA A 36 21.30 13.66 4.18
CA ALA A 36 22.34 14.09 3.25
C ALA A 36 22.12 13.45 1.88
N THR A 37 22.30 14.24 0.83
CA THR A 37 22.27 13.77 -0.56
C THR A 37 23.61 14.01 -1.22
N ARG A 38 23.98 13.12 -2.15
CA ARG A 38 25.25 13.25 -2.89
C ARG A 38 25.30 14.51 -3.72
N GLU A 39 24.17 14.94 -4.24
CA GLU A 39 24.04 16.06 -5.16
C GLU A 39 23.92 17.43 -4.46
N GLY A 40 23.34 17.46 -3.25
CA GLY A 40 22.93 18.72 -2.60
C GLY A 40 23.39 18.87 -1.15
N GLY A 41 24.17 17.93 -0.61
CA GLY A 41 24.58 17.96 0.80
C GLY A 41 23.40 17.73 1.74
N GLU A 42 23.40 18.38 2.90
CA GLU A 42 22.36 18.26 3.92
C GLU A 42 21.10 19.03 3.53
N VAL A 43 19.94 18.38 3.64
CA VAL A 43 18.64 18.95 3.29
C VAL A 43 17.54 18.48 4.25
N LEU A 44 16.49 19.28 4.41
CA LEU A 44 15.28 18.89 5.13
C LEU A 44 14.41 17.98 4.25
N ASN A 45 13.91 16.91 4.84
CA ASN A 45 13.11 15.91 4.16
C ASN A 45 11.63 16.07 4.50
N PHE A 46 10.83 16.61 3.58
CA PHE A 46 9.39 16.81 3.71
C PHE A 46 8.54 15.77 2.94
N CYS A 47 9.17 14.80 2.28
CA CYS A 47 8.47 13.87 1.37
C CYS A 47 8.58 12.40 1.77
N SER A 48 9.10 12.12 2.96
CA SER A 48 9.21 10.76 3.47
C SER A 48 7.89 10.27 4.09
N ASN A 49 7.52 9.02 3.84
CA ASN A 49 6.41 8.34 4.51
C ASN A 49 6.77 7.87 5.95
N ASN A 50 7.76 8.48 6.56
CA ASN A 50 8.23 8.20 7.91
C ASN A 50 7.38 8.90 8.98
N TYR A 51 6.06 8.76 8.92
CA TYR A 51 5.09 9.51 9.75
C TYR A 51 5.31 9.38 11.25
N LEU A 52 5.76 8.20 11.70
CA LEU A 52 6.02 7.92 13.11
C LEU A 52 7.50 8.07 13.51
N GLY A 53 8.39 8.47 12.58
CA GLY A 53 9.81 8.62 12.82
C GLY A 53 10.56 7.33 13.12
N LEU A 54 10.03 6.18 12.71
CA LEU A 54 10.54 4.85 13.09
C LEU A 54 11.61 4.29 12.14
N SER A 55 11.85 4.91 10.98
CA SER A 55 12.76 4.36 9.96
C SER A 55 14.20 4.15 10.43
N ASP A 56 14.66 4.93 11.41
CA ASP A 56 16.02 4.81 11.99
C ASP A 56 15.98 4.60 13.51
N ASN A 57 14.88 4.09 14.04
CA ASN A 57 14.74 3.84 15.48
C ASN A 57 15.71 2.75 15.94
N ALA A 58 16.45 3.03 17.03
CA ALA A 58 17.51 2.14 17.52
C ALA A 58 16.97 0.80 18.03
N GLU A 59 15.82 0.78 18.69
CA GLU A 59 15.20 -0.45 19.21
C GLU A 59 14.72 -1.36 18.07
N ILE A 60 14.12 -0.77 17.02
CA ILE A 60 13.69 -1.51 15.85
C ILE A 60 14.89 -2.11 15.09
N LYS A 61 15.98 -1.34 14.95
CA LYS A 61 17.23 -1.85 14.35
C LYS A 61 17.82 -3.00 15.16
N ALA A 62 17.87 -2.88 16.48
CA ALA A 62 18.37 -3.94 17.34
C ALA A 62 17.51 -5.21 17.26
N ALA A 63 16.19 -5.08 17.26
CA ALA A 63 15.28 -6.21 17.08
C ALA A 63 15.43 -6.88 15.72
N ALA A 64 15.65 -6.11 14.65
CA ALA A 64 15.90 -6.66 13.32
C ALA A 64 17.25 -7.40 13.24
N GLN A 65 18.31 -6.91 13.88
CA GLN A 65 19.59 -7.58 13.97
C GLN A 65 19.47 -8.90 14.74
N ASP A 66 18.79 -8.90 15.89
CA ASP A 66 18.54 -10.11 16.67
C ASP A 66 17.74 -11.15 15.87
N ALA A 67 16.71 -10.71 15.14
CA ALA A 67 15.93 -11.60 14.28
C ALA A 67 16.79 -12.21 13.15
N LEU A 68 17.69 -11.45 12.53
CA LEU A 68 18.62 -11.97 11.53
C LEU A 68 19.56 -13.04 12.09
N GLU A 69 20.07 -12.85 13.30
CA GLU A 69 20.96 -13.82 13.95
C GLU A 69 20.22 -15.12 14.34
N ASN A 70 18.99 -15.02 14.82
CA ASN A 70 18.25 -16.17 15.35
C ASN A 70 17.38 -16.89 14.31
N HIS A 71 16.90 -16.18 13.27
CA HIS A 71 15.95 -16.73 12.28
C HIS A 71 16.49 -16.70 10.85
N GLY A 72 17.64 -16.08 10.61
CA GLY A 72 18.22 -15.93 9.28
C GLY A 72 17.56 -14.84 8.45
N PHE A 73 17.98 -14.70 7.19
CA PHE A 73 17.58 -13.60 6.32
C PHE A 73 16.18 -13.76 5.73
N GLY A 74 15.71 -14.99 5.51
CA GLY A 74 14.38 -15.21 4.92
C GLY A 74 14.01 -16.68 4.80
N MET A 75 12.75 -16.92 4.45
CA MET A 75 12.15 -18.27 4.41
C MET A 75 12.51 -19.08 3.16
N SER A 76 12.98 -18.46 2.10
CA SER A 76 13.34 -19.09 0.82
C SER A 76 12.23 -19.92 0.16
N SER A 77 10.99 -19.80 0.62
CA SER A 77 9.81 -20.50 0.08
C SER A 77 8.50 -19.87 0.58
N VAL A 78 7.38 -20.39 0.06
CA VAL A 78 6.05 -20.01 0.51
C VAL A 78 5.63 -20.75 1.78
N ARG A 79 4.80 -20.09 2.59
CA ARG A 79 4.46 -20.52 3.96
C ARG A 79 3.79 -21.92 4.05
N PHE A 80 2.96 -22.28 3.10
CA PHE A 80 2.25 -23.57 3.12
C PHE A 80 3.11 -24.74 2.64
N ILE A 81 4.25 -24.48 1.97
CA ILE A 81 5.19 -25.54 1.54
C ILE A 81 6.25 -25.77 2.62
N CYS A 82 6.99 -24.74 3.01
CA CYS A 82 8.12 -24.86 3.95
C CYS A 82 7.79 -24.45 5.39
N GLY A 83 6.54 -24.05 5.64
CA GLY A 83 6.14 -23.58 6.96
C GLY A 83 6.35 -22.08 7.17
N LYS A 84 6.22 -21.67 8.40
CA LYS A 84 6.41 -20.29 8.88
C LYS A 84 7.14 -20.31 10.21
N GLN A 85 7.91 -19.27 10.46
CA GLN A 85 8.62 -19.12 11.73
C GLN A 85 7.66 -18.66 12.84
N ASP A 86 8.06 -18.87 14.08
CA ASP A 86 7.34 -18.48 15.27
C ASP A 86 7.12 -16.95 15.35
N ILE A 87 8.10 -16.15 14.94
CA ILE A 87 7.98 -14.68 14.87
C ILE A 87 6.83 -14.22 13.97
N HIS A 88 6.51 -14.95 12.89
CA HIS A 88 5.34 -14.64 12.07
C HIS A 88 4.04 -14.85 12.86
N LYS A 89 3.95 -15.96 13.59
CA LYS A 89 2.77 -16.28 14.43
C LYS A 89 2.64 -15.32 15.61
N GLU A 90 3.75 -14.90 16.18
CA GLU A 90 3.72 -13.93 17.26
C GLU A 90 3.21 -12.56 16.75
N LEU A 91 3.69 -12.12 15.58
CA LEU A 91 3.22 -10.88 14.97
C LEU A 91 1.73 -10.94 14.61
N GLU A 92 1.27 -12.01 13.97
CA GLU A 92 -0.15 -12.25 13.66
C GLU A 92 -1.00 -12.13 14.92
N ARG A 93 -0.61 -12.81 16.00
CA ARG A 93 -1.33 -12.76 17.29
C ARG A 93 -1.34 -11.37 17.92
N LYS A 94 -0.22 -10.63 17.86
CA LYS A 94 -0.15 -9.25 18.39
C LYS A 94 -1.06 -8.31 17.62
N ILE A 95 -1.11 -8.42 16.29
CA ILE A 95 -1.97 -7.60 15.43
C ILE A 95 -3.44 -7.93 15.69
N SER A 96 -3.81 -9.22 15.72
CA SER A 96 -5.18 -9.65 16.03
C SER A 96 -5.65 -9.12 17.39
N LYS A 97 -4.77 -9.19 18.42
CA LYS A 97 -5.10 -8.66 19.75
C LYS A 97 -5.26 -7.13 19.74
N PHE A 98 -4.46 -6.43 18.93
CA PHE A 98 -4.52 -4.96 18.85
C PHE A 98 -5.81 -4.46 18.21
N PHE A 99 -6.28 -5.16 17.17
CA PHE A 99 -7.50 -4.81 16.43
C PHE A 99 -8.76 -5.55 16.90
N ASP A 100 -8.64 -6.40 17.93
CA ASP A 100 -9.73 -7.25 18.43
C ASP A 100 -10.36 -8.12 17.33
N THR A 101 -9.51 -8.73 16.50
CA THR A 101 -9.90 -9.63 15.41
C THR A 101 -9.55 -11.08 15.72
N GLU A 102 -10.24 -12.03 15.12
CA GLU A 102 -10.02 -13.48 15.35
C GLU A 102 -8.65 -13.94 14.86
N ASP A 103 -8.20 -13.47 13.71
CA ASP A 103 -6.91 -13.85 13.12
C ASP A 103 -6.35 -12.72 12.22
N THR A 104 -5.10 -12.88 11.80
CA THR A 104 -4.36 -11.95 10.94
C THR A 104 -3.59 -12.74 9.89
N ILE A 105 -3.58 -12.24 8.67
CA ILE A 105 -2.70 -12.72 7.61
C ILE A 105 -1.64 -11.66 7.26
N LEU A 106 -0.39 -12.08 7.09
CA LEU A 106 0.73 -11.21 6.75
C LEU A 106 1.05 -11.28 5.26
N TYR A 107 1.35 -10.14 4.69
CA TYR A 107 1.88 -9.96 3.33
C TYR A 107 3.24 -9.28 3.38
N THR A 108 4.01 -9.39 2.30
CA THR A 108 5.34 -8.78 2.19
C THR A 108 5.30 -7.25 2.08
N SER A 109 4.18 -6.70 1.63
CA SER A 109 3.94 -5.26 1.56
C SER A 109 2.44 -4.95 1.59
N CYS A 110 2.07 -3.68 1.85
CA CYS A 110 0.70 -3.20 1.67
C CYS A 110 0.24 -3.33 0.21
N PHE A 111 1.14 -3.14 -0.75
CA PHE A 111 0.82 -3.29 -2.17
C PHE A 111 0.40 -4.72 -2.49
N ASP A 112 1.15 -5.72 -2.00
CA ASP A 112 0.83 -7.14 -2.17
C ASP A 112 -0.48 -7.51 -1.45
N ALA A 113 -0.72 -6.96 -0.26
CA ALA A 113 -1.97 -7.17 0.47
C ALA A 113 -3.18 -6.68 -0.34
N ASN A 114 -3.13 -5.44 -0.83
CA ASN A 114 -4.19 -4.87 -1.66
C ASN A 114 -4.35 -5.62 -3.00
N GLY A 115 -3.24 -6.07 -3.61
CA GLY A 115 -3.27 -6.87 -4.83
C GLY A 115 -3.93 -8.23 -4.64
N GLY A 116 -3.74 -8.87 -3.49
CA GLY A 116 -4.27 -10.20 -3.20
C GLY A 116 -5.67 -10.23 -2.56
N LEU A 117 -6.13 -9.12 -1.98
CA LEU A 117 -7.35 -9.08 -1.18
C LEU A 117 -8.61 -9.26 -2.03
N PHE A 118 -8.81 -8.36 -2.99
CA PHE A 118 -10.08 -8.24 -3.71
C PHE A 118 -10.37 -9.45 -4.60
N GLU A 119 -9.38 -9.91 -5.37
CA GLU A 119 -9.52 -11.07 -6.25
C GLU A 119 -9.80 -12.37 -5.48
N THR A 120 -9.27 -12.46 -4.24
CA THR A 120 -9.45 -13.65 -3.39
C THR A 120 -10.83 -13.71 -2.75
N LEU A 121 -11.40 -12.55 -2.37
CA LEU A 121 -12.65 -12.50 -1.59
C LEU A 121 -13.89 -12.32 -2.45
N LEU A 122 -13.76 -11.72 -3.64
CA LEU A 122 -14.90 -11.25 -4.43
C LEU A 122 -14.96 -11.90 -5.81
N GLU A 123 -16.19 -12.15 -6.26
CA GLU A 123 -16.52 -12.74 -7.55
C GLU A 123 -17.28 -11.75 -8.46
N SER A 124 -17.71 -12.20 -9.62
CA SER A 124 -18.34 -11.35 -10.65
C SER A 124 -19.73 -10.80 -10.27
N ASP A 125 -20.41 -11.43 -9.33
CA ASP A 125 -21.72 -11.02 -8.79
C ASP A 125 -21.63 -10.11 -7.56
N ASP A 126 -20.41 -9.79 -7.13
CA ASP A 126 -20.12 -8.86 -6.05
C ASP A 126 -19.87 -7.43 -6.57
N ALA A 127 -19.90 -6.45 -5.67
CA ALA A 127 -19.60 -5.07 -5.97
C ALA A 127 -18.50 -4.51 -5.07
N ILE A 128 -17.58 -3.71 -5.65
CA ILE A 128 -16.62 -2.90 -4.92
C ILE A 128 -16.95 -1.43 -5.14
N ILE A 129 -17.12 -0.69 -4.04
CA ILE A 129 -17.38 0.74 -4.04
C ILE A 129 -16.13 1.43 -3.48
N SER A 130 -15.35 2.05 -4.35
CA SER A 130 -14.03 2.58 -4.05
C SER A 130 -14.02 4.09 -4.00
N ASP A 131 -13.36 4.66 -3.00
CA ASP A 131 -13.03 6.09 -2.98
C ASP A 131 -12.18 6.45 -4.21
N THR A 132 -12.43 7.63 -4.81
CA THR A 132 -11.72 8.10 -6.01
C THR A 132 -10.27 8.44 -5.77
N LEU A 133 -9.87 8.78 -4.54
CA LEU A 133 -8.51 9.16 -4.16
C LEU A 133 -7.69 8.01 -3.55
N ASN A 134 -8.24 6.81 -3.52
CA ASN A 134 -7.53 5.66 -2.99
C ASN A 134 -6.13 5.48 -3.59
N HIS A 135 -5.22 4.95 -2.79
CA HIS A 135 -3.86 4.63 -3.19
C HIS A 135 -3.81 3.71 -4.43
N ALA A 136 -2.80 3.88 -5.27
CA ALA A 136 -2.63 3.10 -6.50
C ALA A 136 -2.72 1.58 -6.29
N SER A 137 -2.21 1.05 -5.19
CA SER A 137 -2.29 -0.38 -4.87
C SER A 137 -3.72 -0.89 -4.68
N ILE A 138 -4.60 -0.10 -4.08
CA ILE A 138 -6.03 -0.43 -3.94
C ILE A 138 -6.68 -0.39 -5.33
N ILE A 139 -6.42 0.65 -6.11
CA ILE A 139 -6.94 0.78 -7.48
C ILE A 139 -6.51 -0.40 -8.34
N ASP A 140 -5.23 -0.80 -8.28
CA ASP A 140 -4.70 -1.90 -9.07
C ASP A 140 -5.22 -3.25 -8.57
N GLY A 141 -5.33 -3.46 -7.26
CA GLY A 141 -5.95 -4.65 -6.69
C GLY A 141 -7.43 -4.82 -7.13
N ILE A 142 -8.18 -3.72 -7.14
CA ILE A 142 -9.56 -3.70 -7.64
C ILE A 142 -9.61 -4.01 -9.16
N ARG A 143 -8.63 -3.56 -9.93
CA ARG A 143 -8.54 -3.87 -11.37
C ARG A 143 -8.32 -5.35 -11.67
N LEU A 144 -7.63 -6.06 -10.81
CA LEU A 144 -7.39 -7.50 -10.94
C LEU A 144 -8.64 -8.32 -10.61
N CYS A 145 -9.53 -7.79 -9.79
CA CYS A 145 -10.74 -8.46 -9.36
C CYS A 145 -11.82 -8.50 -10.47
N LYS A 146 -12.67 -9.53 -10.45
CA LYS A 146 -13.81 -9.70 -11.37
C LYS A 146 -15.07 -8.99 -10.93
N ALA A 147 -15.15 -8.51 -9.69
CA ALA A 147 -16.31 -7.82 -9.14
C ALA A 147 -16.66 -6.54 -9.90
N GLN A 148 -17.94 -6.16 -9.86
CA GLN A 148 -18.42 -4.90 -10.41
C GLN A 148 -17.79 -3.72 -9.66
N ARG A 149 -17.32 -2.71 -10.40
CA ARG A 149 -16.53 -1.60 -9.84
C ARG A 149 -17.29 -0.29 -9.90
N PHE A 150 -17.49 0.30 -8.75
CA PHE A 150 -18.12 1.60 -8.57
C PHE A 150 -17.14 2.55 -7.89
N ARG A 151 -17.24 3.84 -8.17
CA ARG A 151 -16.44 4.88 -7.51
C ARG A 151 -17.37 5.91 -6.91
N TYR A 152 -17.01 6.42 -5.74
CA TYR A 152 -17.66 7.56 -5.13
C TYR A 152 -16.63 8.68 -4.91
N ASN A 153 -17.10 9.92 -4.89
CA ASN A 153 -16.25 11.08 -4.66
C ASN A 153 -15.68 11.06 -3.24
N ASN A 154 -14.43 11.45 -3.06
CA ASN A 154 -13.76 11.42 -1.76
C ASN A 154 -14.62 12.16 -0.71
N SER A 155 -14.82 11.50 0.43
CA SER A 155 -15.61 11.99 1.58
C SER A 155 -17.05 12.39 1.25
N ASP A 156 -17.62 11.99 0.13
CA ASP A 156 -19.01 12.25 -0.24
C ASP A 156 -19.91 11.07 0.16
N MET A 157 -20.45 11.14 1.35
CA MET A 157 -21.32 10.09 1.90
C MET A 157 -22.65 9.98 1.13
N THR A 158 -23.11 11.04 0.49
CA THR A 158 -24.31 11.01 -0.35
C THR A 158 -24.06 10.22 -1.62
N ASP A 159 -22.92 10.44 -2.28
CA ASP A 159 -22.52 9.66 -3.46
C ASP A 159 -22.26 8.19 -3.09
N LEU A 160 -21.62 7.92 -1.94
CA LEU A 160 -21.44 6.57 -1.42
C LEU A 160 -22.79 5.86 -1.22
N GLU A 161 -23.77 6.51 -0.59
CA GLU A 161 -25.11 5.95 -0.39
C GLU A 161 -25.78 5.62 -1.73
N ILE A 162 -25.71 6.52 -2.71
CA ILE A 162 -26.23 6.27 -4.07
C ILE A 162 -25.61 4.99 -4.67
N LYS A 163 -24.28 4.80 -4.52
CA LYS A 163 -23.62 3.58 -5.02
C LYS A 163 -24.05 2.33 -4.26
N LEU A 164 -24.22 2.43 -2.94
CA LEU A 164 -24.74 1.34 -2.11
C LEU A 164 -26.15 0.94 -2.51
N GLN A 165 -27.01 1.92 -2.78
CA GLN A 165 -28.38 1.66 -3.25
C GLN A 165 -28.40 1.02 -4.65
N ALA A 166 -27.50 1.47 -5.54
CA ALA A 166 -27.41 0.92 -6.89
C ALA A 166 -26.86 -0.53 -6.94
N THR A 167 -26.27 -1.00 -5.85
CA THR A 167 -25.64 -2.33 -5.74
C THR A 167 -26.36 -3.27 -4.78
N GLN A 168 -27.62 -2.99 -4.43
CA GLN A 168 -28.38 -3.78 -3.44
C GLN A 168 -28.56 -5.26 -3.83
N ASP A 169 -28.63 -5.54 -5.12
CA ASP A 169 -28.84 -6.89 -5.65
C ASP A 169 -27.54 -7.72 -5.74
N ASN A 170 -26.38 -7.13 -5.48
CA ASN A 170 -25.12 -7.86 -5.48
C ASN A 170 -25.01 -8.75 -4.24
N ARG A 171 -24.40 -9.93 -4.39
CA ARG A 171 -24.18 -10.91 -3.31
C ARG A 171 -23.42 -10.32 -2.13
N LEU A 172 -22.32 -9.67 -2.40
CA LEU A 172 -21.51 -8.92 -1.42
C LEU A 172 -21.23 -7.51 -1.94
N ARG A 173 -21.13 -6.56 -1.01
CA ARG A 173 -20.73 -5.19 -1.30
C ARG A 173 -19.56 -4.83 -0.41
N MET A 174 -18.45 -4.45 -1.00
CA MET A 174 -17.24 -4.05 -0.28
C MET A 174 -16.97 -2.57 -0.53
N ILE A 175 -16.83 -1.80 0.54
CA ILE A 175 -16.36 -0.41 0.48
C ILE A 175 -14.85 -0.43 0.66
N ALA A 176 -14.11 0.28 -0.18
CA ALA A 176 -12.66 0.42 -0.08
C ALA A 176 -12.29 1.90 0.00
N THR A 177 -11.61 2.29 1.08
CA THR A 177 -11.10 3.64 1.29
C THR A 177 -9.79 3.63 2.06
N ASP A 178 -8.95 4.65 1.86
CA ASP A 178 -7.77 4.90 2.68
C ASP A 178 -8.15 5.70 3.94
N GLY A 179 -7.41 5.50 5.03
CA GLY A 179 -7.47 6.35 6.21
C GLY A 179 -6.58 7.59 6.12
N VAL A 180 -5.54 7.54 5.28
CA VAL A 180 -4.57 8.61 5.06
C VAL A 180 -4.34 8.80 3.58
N PHE A 181 -4.83 9.89 3.02
CA PHE A 181 -4.61 10.27 1.62
C PHE A 181 -3.37 11.15 1.52
N SER A 182 -2.19 10.54 1.47
CA SER A 182 -0.90 11.21 1.62
C SER A 182 -0.60 12.23 0.52
N MET A 183 -1.09 12.01 -0.70
CA MET A 183 -0.88 12.93 -1.83
C MET A 183 -1.73 14.19 -1.73
N ASP A 184 -2.83 14.12 -0.99
CA ASP A 184 -3.80 15.21 -0.84
C ASP A 184 -3.72 15.84 0.56
N CYS A 185 -2.84 15.36 1.44
CA CYS A 185 -2.68 15.77 2.84
C CYS A 185 -3.99 15.66 3.65
N LEU A 186 -4.81 14.65 3.34
CA LEU A 186 -6.08 14.41 3.99
C LEU A 186 -6.00 13.22 4.94
N LEU A 187 -6.55 13.41 6.14
CA LEU A 187 -6.87 12.32 7.06
C LEU A 187 -8.38 12.08 6.98
N TYR A 188 -8.75 10.85 6.70
CA TYR A 188 -10.13 10.43 6.74
C TYR A 188 -10.42 9.87 8.14
N THR A 189 -11.17 10.63 8.93
CA THR A 189 -11.75 10.16 10.18
C THR A 189 -13.24 9.98 9.94
N SER A 190 -13.64 8.80 9.52
CA SER A 190 -15.05 8.46 9.41
C SER A 190 -15.49 7.82 10.71
N ASP A 191 -16.51 8.39 11.34
CA ASP A 191 -17.24 7.74 12.46
C ASP A 191 -18.02 6.51 11.96
N ALA A 192 -18.07 6.28 10.65
CA ALA A 192 -18.77 5.16 10.03
C ALA A 192 -18.12 3.78 10.26
N ALA A 193 -16.97 3.71 10.91
CA ALA A 193 -16.36 2.46 11.33
C ALA A 193 -16.84 2.00 12.73
N ASP A 194 -17.57 2.86 13.45
CA ASP A 194 -18.08 2.60 14.81
C ASP A 194 -19.57 2.24 14.82
N GLU A 195 -20.24 2.18 13.66
CA GLU A 195 -21.60 1.71 13.43
C GLU A 195 -21.58 0.38 12.64
#